data_99549f42f6792cf41a3ab534ace7f9e2
#
_entry.id   99549f42f6792cf41a3ab534ace7f9e2
#
_cell.length_a   1.000
_cell.length_b   1.000
_cell.length_c   1.000
_cell.angle_alpha   90.00
_cell.angle_beta   90.00
_cell.angle_gamma   90.00
#
_symmetry.space_group_name_H-M   'P 1'
#
loop_
_entity.id
_entity.type
_entity.pdbx_description
1 polymer ?
#
loop_
_entity_poly.entity_id
_entity_poly.type
_entity_poly.pdbx_seq_one_letter_code
_entity_poly.pdbx_strand_id
1 'polypeptide(L)'
;MKKYIIYNSLLLLLFAAVNNICFGQDSSGESSIVNTQIQQLMDNLLTNLPDKDIGVAVLSFETTEGRTEARDLGEAAAILINQNLINVPNISVVERQKLEDIMKEIGLSQSGMTSDEIEVGNILNVEFLIAGAVADLGNRFLLAARFINVETGNVLQSASVEIPSNSFLSISSGLVMIKKYPVTAAFRSMIFPGWGQFYNDKPRKGGIILGAEILFAGSAISNYILYKQSKAAYDRATQRGLASNKYAEMEQYAQINWVSLGAMSSVWLYAVIDAYIDARKQIKDFKSEK
;
A
#
# COMPACT_ATOMS: atom_id res chain seq x y z
N MET A 1 -28.25 34.27 8.97
CA MET A 1 -28.52 32.93 9.53
C MET A 1 -28.83 31.87 8.48
N LYS A 2 -29.80 32.03 7.55
CA LYS A 2 -30.16 30.96 6.57
C LYS A 2 -29.01 30.50 5.63
N LYS A 3 -28.08 31.35 5.22
CA LYS A 3 -26.94 30.95 4.36
C LYS A 3 -25.93 30.04 5.07
N TYR A 4 -25.76 30.15 6.39
CA TYR A 4 -24.84 29.32 7.18
C TYR A 4 -25.31 27.87 7.35
N ILE A 5 -26.61 27.66 7.43
CA ILE A 5 -27.23 26.33 7.56
C ILE A 5 -26.99 25.54 6.26
N ILE A 6 -27.04 26.21 5.10
CA ILE A 6 -26.85 25.56 3.79
C ILE A 6 -25.38 25.15 3.59
N TYR A 7 -24.40 25.96 4.00
CA TYR A 7 -22.98 25.60 3.91
C TYR A 7 -22.61 24.45 4.83
N ASN A 8 -23.11 24.42 6.09
CA ASN A 8 -22.88 23.32 7.01
C ASN A 8 -23.56 22.03 6.57
N SER A 9 -24.73 22.08 5.95
CA SER A 9 -25.40 20.87 5.44
C SER A 9 -24.71 20.33 4.18
N LEU A 10 -24.16 21.19 3.30
CA LEU A 10 -23.39 20.76 2.13
C LEU A 10 -22.06 20.10 2.54
N LEU A 11 -21.42 20.62 3.58
CA LEU A 11 -20.17 20.08 4.13
C LEU A 11 -20.40 18.71 4.81
N LEU A 12 -21.53 18.53 5.52
CA LEU A 12 -21.94 17.24 6.11
C LEU A 12 -22.30 16.21 5.04
N LEU A 13 -22.90 16.60 3.93
CA LEU A 13 -23.21 15.72 2.79
C LEU A 13 -21.93 15.27 2.06
N LEU A 14 -20.94 16.15 1.89
CA LEU A 14 -19.63 15.79 1.35
C LEU A 14 -18.89 14.81 2.28
N PHE A 15 -18.97 14.99 3.59
CA PHE A 15 -18.38 14.08 4.58
C PHE A 15 -19.05 12.70 4.56
N ALA A 16 -20.39 12.65 4.39
CA ALA A 16 -21.13 11.41 4.24
C ALA A 16 -20.82 10.69 2.91
N ALA A 17 -20.61 11.43 1.83
CA ALA A 17 -20.23 10.87 0.52
C ALA A 17 -18.84 10.25 0.53
N VAL A 18 -17.87 10.88 1.20
CA VAL A 18 -16.50 10.35 1.36
C VAL A 18 -16.49 9.06 2.18
N ASN A 19 -17.34 8.94 3.19
CA ASN A 19 -17.45 7.70 3.97
C ASN A 19 -18.07 6.54 3.18
N ASN A 20 -18.96 6.80 2.22
CA ASN A 20 -19.56 5.74 1.40
C ASN A 20 -18.63 5.19 0.29
N ILE A 21 -17.62 5.95 -0.13
CA ILE A 21 -16.66 5.51 -1.16
C ILE A 21 -15.63 4.50 -0.59
N CYS A 22 -15.47 4.44 0.75
CA CYS A 22 -14.50 3.56 1.42
C CYS A 22 -15.10 2.22 1.92
N PHE A 23 -16.35 1.92 1.65
CA PHE A 23 -16.98 0.68 2.12
C PHE A 23 -17.34 -0.24 0.96
N GLY A 24 -16.66 -1.37 0.91
CA GLY A 24 -17.11 -2.57 0.22
C GLY A 24 -16.25 -3.03 -0.94
N GLN A 25 -15.08 -3.59 -0.67
CA GLN A 25 -14.54 -4.63 -1.52
C GLN A 25 -14.65 -5.97 -0.76
N ASP A 26 -15.43 -6.90 -1.32
CA ASP A 26 -15.52 -8.27 -0.85
C ASP A 26 -14.17 -8.97 -1.09
N SER A 27 -13.33 -9.03 -0.06
CA SER A 27 -12.03 -9.69 -0.10
C SER A 27 -12.11 -11.21 -0.31
N SER A 28 -13.27 -11.81 -0.08
CA SER A 28 -13.50 -13.27 -0.24
C SER A 28 -13.49 -13.72 -1.71
N GLY A 29 -14.04 -12.93 -2.63
CA GLY A 29 -14.05 -13.24 -4.05
C GLY A 29 -12.67 -13.10 -4.72
N GLU A 30 -11.89 -12.11 -4.30
CA GLU A 30 -10.56 -11.85 -4.84
C GLU A 30 -9.55 -12.95 -4.48
N SER A 31 -9.61 -13.47 -3.25
CA SER A 31 -8.75 -14.56 -2.79
C SER A 31 -9.00 -15.85 -3.58
N SER A 32 -10.25 -16.14 -3.91
CA SER A 32 -10.59 -17.36 -4.67
C SER A 32 -10.06 -17.31 -6.10
N ILE A 33 -10.09 -16.14 -6.75
CA ILE A 33 -9.57 -15.96 -8.12
C ILE A 33 -8.05 -16.22 -8.16
N VAL A 34 -7.30 -15.60 -7.26
CA VAL A 34 -5.84 -15.77 -7.21
C VAL A 34 -5.46 -17.21 -6.91
N ASN A 35 -6.11 -17.84 -5.93
CA ASN A 35 -5.85 -19.25 -5.61
C ASN A 35 -6.14 -20.17 -6.79
N THR A 36 -7.22 -19.95 -7.54
CA THR A 36 -7.54 -20.72 -8.73
C THR A 36 -6.46 -20.57 -9.81
N GLN A 37 -5.97 -19.34 -10.05
CA GLN A 37 -4.91 -19.08 -11.03
C GLN A 37 -3.57 -19.70 -10.60
N ILE A 38 -3.22 -19.62 -9.33
CA ILE A 38 -2.01 -20.26 -8.80
C ILE A 38 -2.12 -21.79 -8.91
N GLN A 39 -3.28 -22.37 -8.62
CA GLN A 39 -3.50 -23.80 -8.76
C GLN A 39 -3.37 -24.23 -10.21
N GLN A 40 -3.95 -23.50 -11.16
CA GLN A 40 -3.79 -23.75 -12.60
C GLN A 40 -2.31 -23.67 -13.04
N LEU A 41 -1.55 -22.69 -12.52
CA LEU A 41 -0.11 -22.58 -12.76
C LEU A 41 0.61 -23.83 -12.26
N MET A 42 0.30 -24.28 -11.05
CA MET A 42 0.92 -25.44 -10.41
C MET A 42 0.59 -26.73 -11.16
N ASP A 43 -0.66 -26.94 -11.54
CA ASP A 43 -1.09 -28.13 -12.30
C ASP A 43 -0.33 -28.24 -13.63
N ASN A 44 -0.13 -27.12 -14.33
CA ASN A 44 0.64 -27.08 -15.57
C ASN A 44 2.16 -27.27 -15.32
N LEU A 45 2.70 -26.70 -14.24
CA LEU A 45 4.12 -26.74 -13.93
C LEU A 45 4.58 -28.12 -13.43
N LEU A 46 3.71 -28.82 -12.72
CA LEU A 46 4.01 -30.11 -12.09
C LEU A 46 3.57 -31.30 -12.95
N THR A 47 3.22 -31.08 -14.21
CA THR A 47 2.87 -32.15 -15.12
C THR A 47 4.06 -33.06 -15.40
N ASN A 48 3.89 -34.39 -15.31
CA ASN A 48 4.92 -35.39 -15.54
C ASN A 48 6.10 -35.39 -14.56
N LEU A 49 5.84 -35.11 -13.28
CA LEU A 49 6.85 -35.28 -12.26
C LEU A 49 7.29 -36.74 -12.13
N PRO A 50 8.56 -37.00 -11.72
CA PRO A 50 9.02 -38.36 -11.42
C PRO A 50 8.24 -38.92 -10.21
N ASP A 51 7.93 -40.21 -10.26
CA ASP A 51 7.24 -40.92 -9.18
C ASP A 51 8.22 -41.29 -8.05
N LYS A 52 8.87 -40.29 -7.50
CA LYS A 52 9.80 -40.38 -6.34
C LYS A 52 9.70 -39.10 -5.51
N ASP A 53 10.13 -39.19 -4.27
CA ASP A 53 10.29 -38.00 -3.43
C ASP A 53 11.36 -37.08 -4.02
N ILE A 54 11.00 -35.81 -4.24
CA ILE A 54 11.89 -34.78 -4.82
C ILE A 54 12.02 -33.57 -3.90
N GLY A 55 13.24 -33.04 -3.82
CA GLY A 55 13.51 -31.76 -3.15
C GLY A 55 13.31 -30.58 -4.11
N VAL A 56 12.47 -29.64 -3.72
CA VAL A 56 12.17 -28.44 -4.52
C VAL A 56 12.41 -27.16 -3.69
N ALA A 57 13.08 -26.19 -4.28
CA ALA A 57 13.15 -24.84 -3.71
C ALA A 57 12.45 -23.84 -4.64
N VAL A 58 11.76 -22.86 -4.04
CA VAL A 58 11.09 -21.79 -4.77
C VAL A 58 11.87 -20.49 -4.58
N LEU A 59 12.44 -19.98 -5.65
CA LEU A 59 13.16 -18.70 -5.65
C LEU A 59 12.18 -17.53 -5.67
N SER A 60 12.62 -16.36 -5.25
CA SER A 60 11.87 -15.12 -5.45
C SER A 60 11.73 -14.83 -6.94
N PHE A 61 10.54 -14.45 -7.37
CA PHE A 61 10.28 -14.13 -8.76
C PHE A 61 10.80 -12.75 -9.10
N GLU A 62 11.38 -12.59 -10.27
CA GLU A 62 11.77 -11.29 -10.77
C GLU A 62 10.54 -10.44 -11.08
N THR A 63 10.65 -9.15 -10.82
CA THR A 63 9.63 -8.19 -11.21
C THR A 63 10.16 -7.28 -12.30
N THR A 64 9.46 -7.24 -13.43
CA THR A 64 9.81 -6.31 -14.50
C THR A 64 9.61 -4.87 -14.00
N GLU A 65 10.50 -3.95 -14.38
CA GLU A 65 10.41 -2.54 -13.99
C GLU A 65 9.01 -1.98 -14.28
N GLY A 66 8.32 -1.57 -13.25
CA GLY A 66 6.94 -1.10 -13.28
C GLY A 66 6.67 -0.19 -12.08
N ARG A 67 5.45 -0.27 -11.56
CA ARG A 67 5.04 0.47 -10.36
C ARG A 67 5.94 0.11 -9.18
N THR A 68 6.20 1.08 -8.31
CA THR A 68 7.00 0.90 -7.08
C THR A 68 6.48 -0.23 -6.18
N GLU A 69 5.19 -0.54 -6.30
CA GLU A 69 4.47 -1.61 -5.61
C GLU A 69 4.79 -3.01 -6.18
N ALA A 70 5.34 -3.08 -7.39
CA ALA A 70 5.64 -4.35 -8.06
C ALA A 70 6.87 -5.08 -7.50
N ARG A 71 7.76 -4.41 -6.77
CA ARG A 71 8.99 -5.02 -6.25
C ARG A 71 8.77 -6.19 -5.32
N ASP A 72 7.68 -6.15 -4.56
CA ASP A 72 7.37 -7.17 -3.55
C ASP A 72 6.42 -8.26 -4.10
N LEU A 73 5.93 -8.11 -5.35
CA LEU A 73 5.01 -9.08 -5.96
C LEU A 73 5.71 -10.39 -6.32
N GLY A 74 6.97 -10.35 -6.67
CA GLY A 74 7.76 -11.55 -6.92
C GLY A 74 7.94 -12.40 -5.68
N GLU A 75 8.08 -11.77 -4.53
CA GLU A 75 8.13 -12.45 -3.24
C GLU A 75 6.76 -13.03 -2.87
N ALA A 76 5.67 -12.28 -3.07
CA ALA A 76 4.32 -12.77 -2.83
C ALA A 76 3.99 -13.98 -3.71
N ALA A 77 4.37 -13.96 -4.99
CA ALA A 77 4.21 -15.07 -5.91
C ALA A 77 4.95 -16.32 -5.41
N ALA A 78 6.20 -16.18 -4.97
CA ALA A 78 6.98 -17.28 -4.44
C ALA A 78 6.36 -17.87 -3.15
N ILE A 79 5.82 -17.03 -2.24
CA ILE A 79 5.12 -17.48 -1.04
C ILE A 79 3.86 -18.29 -1.42
N LEU A 80 3.04 -17.78 -2.34
CA LEU A 80 1.82 -18.47 -2.79
C LEU A 80 2.14 -19.84 -3.42
N ILE A 81 3.14 -19.90 -4.27
CA ILE A 81 3.60 -21.16 -4.89
C ILE A 81 4.12 -22.12 -3.82
N ASN A 82 4.94 -21.63 -2.90
CA ASN A 82 5.49 -22.46 -1.81
C ASN A 82 4.39 -23.07 -0.93
N GLN A 83 3.36 -22.28 -0.58
CA GLN A 83 2.21 -22.75 0.21
C GLN A 83 1.41 -23.86 -0.53
N ASN A 84 1.28 -23.74 -1.84
CA ASN A 84 0.59 -24.76 -2.64
C ASN A 84 1.44 -26.03 -2.80
N LEU A 85 2.77 -25.91 -2.94
CA LEU A 85 3.69 -27.05 -3.05
C LEU A 85 3.71 -27.95 -1.83
N ILE A 86 3.61 -27.38 -0.62
CA ILE A 86 3.63 -28.16 0.65
C ILE A 86 2.52 -29.22 0.68
N ASN A 87 1.43 -29.02 -0.03
CA ASN A 87 0.31 -29.94 -0.09
C ASN A 87 0.42 -30.98 -1.23
N VAL A 88 1.46 -30.92 -2.05
CA VAL A 88 1.67 -31.85 -3.16
C VAL A 88 2.39 -33.09 -2.65
N PRO A 89 1.85 -34.31 -2.86
CA PRO A 89 2.52 -35.54 -2.47
C PRO A 89 3.89 -35.67 -3.15
N ASN A 90 4.84 -36.33 -2.46
CA ASN A 90 6.19 -36.61 -2.96
C ASN A 90 7.05 -35.37 -3.25
N ILE A 91 6.66 -34.16 -2.78
CA ILE A 91 7.48 -32.96 -2.85
C ILE A 91 7.90 -32.52 -1.44
N SER A 92 9.21 -32.45 -1.23
CA SER A 92 9.81 -31.84 -0.05
C SER A 92 10.26 -30.42 -0.39
N VAL A 93 9.67 -29.43 0.25
CA VAL A 93 9.94 -28.02 -0.01
C VAL A 93 10.96 -27.47 0.96
N VAL A 94 11.98 -26.77 0.47
CA VAL A 94 12.97 -26.08 1.30
C VAL A 94 12.34 -24.91 2.02
N GLU A 95 12.61 -24.79 3.31
CA GLU A 95 12.15 -23.67 4.14
C GLU A 95 12.74 -22.34 3.62
N ARG A 96 11.87 -21.37 3.41
CA ARG A 96 12.21 -20.08 2.80
C ARG A 96 13.29 -19.32 3.60
N GLN A 97 13.25 -19.40 4.92
CA GLN A 97 14.22 -18.74 5.78
C GLN A 97 15.65 -19.27 5.55
N LYS A 98 15.79 -20.57 5.35
CA LYS A 98 17.06 -21.21 5.00
C LYS A 98 17.56 -20.76 3.63
N LEU A 99 16.66 -20.60 2.67
CA LEU A 99 16.97 -20.06 1.35
C LEU A 99 17.50 -18.63 1.43
N GLU A 100 16.83 -17.74 2.16
CA GLU A 100 17.24 -16.33 2.32
C GLU A 100 18.60 -16.20 3.01
N ASP A 101 18.88 -17.02 4.01
CA ASP A 101 20.16 -17.00 4.74
C ASP A 101 21.31 -17.42 3.82
N ILE A 102 21.12 -18.46 3.03
CA ILE A 102 22.10 -18.94 2.05
C ILE A 102 22.35 -17.90 0.95
N MET A 103 21.28 -17.30 0.41
CA MET A 103 21.41 -16.24 -0.61
C MET A 103 22.17 -15.02 -0.10
N LYS A 104 22.00 -14.64 1.17
CA LYS A 104 22.77 -13.57 1.81
C LYS A 104 24.25 -13.94 1.98
N GLU A 105 24.54 -15.17 2.35
CA GLU A 105 25.91 -15.65 2.57
C GLU A 105 26.72 -15.69 1.27
N ILE A 106 26.08 -16.07 0.15
CA ILE A 106 26.71 -16.14 -1.16
C ILE A 106 26.87 -14.74 -1.80
N GLY A 107 26.18 -13.73 -1.25
CA GLY A 107 26.21 -12.36 -1.80
C GLY A 107 25.47 -12.21 -3.15
N LEU A 108 24.66 -13.21 -3.51
CA LEU A 108 23.83 -13.17 -4.71
C LEU A 108 22.72 -12.14 -4.50
N SER A 109 22.91 -10.98 -5.11
CA SER A 109 21.77 -10.09 -5.38
C SER A 109 20.87 -10.78 -6.42
N GLN A 110 19.57 -10.59 -6.30
CA GLN A 110 18.49 -11.14 -7.16
C GLN A 110 18.65 -10.72 -8.64
N SER A 111 19.74 -11.13 -9.27
CA SER A 111 19.94 -10.97 -10.70
C SER A 111 19.58 -12.29 -11.38
N GLY A 112 18.52 -12.30 -12.17
CA GLY A 112 17.91 -13.44 -12.80
C GLY A 112 18.73 -14.14 -13.87
N MET A 113 19.96 -14.49 -13.57
CA MET A 113 20.79 -15.29 -14.45
C MET A 113 20.62 -16.78 -14.13
N THR A 114 20.36 -17.61 -15.15
CA THR A 114 20.16 -19.06 -15.04
C THR A 114 21.32 -19.78 -14.33
N SER A 115 22.56 -19.27 -14.41
CA SER A 115 23.73 -19.76 -13.71
C SER A 115 23.62 -19.63 -12.19
N ASP A 116 23.09 -18.52 -11.71
CA ASP A 116 22.97 -18.23 -10.27
C ASP A 116 21.87 -19.09 -9.64
N GLU A 117 20.80 -19.37 -10.38
CA GLU A 117 19.71 -20.27 -9.95
C GLU A 117 20.25 -21.71 -9.68
N ILE A 118 21.08 -22.21 -10.58
CA ILE A 118 21.69 -23.56 -10.47
C ILE A 118 22.64 -23.61 -9.28
N GLU A 119 23.46 -22.58 -9.06
CA GLU A 119 24.39 -22.50 -7.93
C GLU A 119 23.64 -22.54 -6.59
N VAL A 120 22.55 -21.76 -6.47
CA VAL A 120 21.66 -21.78 -5.30
C VAL A 120 21.07 -23.17 -5.08
N GLY A 121 20.60 -23.84 -6.12
CA GLY A 121 20.04 -25.18 -6.04
C GLY A 121 21.05 -26.24 -5.55
N ASN A 122 22.28 -26.16 -6.02
CA ASN A 122 23.36 -27.06 -5.58
C ASN A 122 23.70 -26.85 -4.09
N ILE A 123 23.77 -25.62 -3.63
CA ILE A 123 24.04 -25.29 -2.22
C ILE A 123 22.90 -25.76 -1.30
N LEU A 124 21.66 -25.62 -1.75
CA LEU A 124 20.48 -26.10 -1.03
C LEU A 124 20.36 -27.63 -1.02
N ASN A 125 21.13 -28.31 -1.87
CA ASN A 125 21.06 -29.75 -2.08
C ASN A 125 19.64 -30.22 -2.45
N VAL A 126 19.00 -29.46 -3.38
CA VAL A 126 17.71 -29.79 -3.96
C VAL A 126 17.85 -30.28 -5.39
N GLU A 127 16.93 -31.12 -5.83
CA GLU A 127 16.95 -31.65 -7.20
C GLU A 127 16.33 -30.70 -8.20
N PHE A 128 15.40 -29.84 -7.74
CA PHE A 128 14.66 -28.95 -8.63
C PHE A 128 14.48 -27.56 -8.02
N LEU A 129 14.38 -26.57 -8.91
CA LEU A 129 14.07 -25.20 -8.57
C LEU A 129 12.81 -24.73 -9.31
N ILE A 130 12.02 -23.88 -8.65
CA ILE A 130 11.02 -23.06 -9.31
C ILE A 130 11.51 -21.63 -9.28
N ALA A 131 11.71 -21.08 -10.45
CA ALA A 131 12.08 -19.68 -10.67
C ALA A 131 11.09 -19.03 -11.65
N GLY A 132 10.97 -17.72 -11.65
CA GLY A 132 10.02 -17.06 -12.54
C GLY A 132 10.06 -15.55 -12.50
N ALA A 133 9.09 -14.94 -13.17
CA ALA A 133 8.94 -13.51 -13.27
C ALA A 133 7.47 -13.08 -13.14
N VAL A 134 7.28 -11.87 -12.62
CA VAL A 134 5.99 -11.16 -12.59
C VAL A 134 6.10 -9.93 -13.49
N ALA A 135 5.29 -9.88 -14.55
CA ALA A 135 5.23 -8.74 -15.45
C ALA A 135 3.92 -7.96 -15.27
N ASP A 136 4.01 -6.64 -15.21
CA ASP A 136 2.84 -5.75 -15.12
C ASP A 136 2.30 -5.48 -16.54
N LEU A 137 1.06 -5.93 -16.81
CA LEU A 137 0.33 -5.70 -18.06
C LEU A 137 -0.70 -4.56 -17.91
N GLY A 138 -0.65 -3.80 -16.81
CA GLY A 138 -1.55 -2.69 -16.51
C GLY A 138 -2.75 -3.11 -15.65
N ASN A 139 -3.72 -3.80 -16.21
CA ASN A 139 -4.90 -4.30 -15.50
C ASN A 139 -4.76 -5.75 -14.99
N ARG A 140 -3.69 -6.43 -15.36
CA ARG A 140 -3.34 -7.81 -14.97
C ARG A 140 -1.85 -7.93 -14.73
N PHE A 141 -1.46 -8.90 -13.93
CA PHE A 141 -0.09 -9.38 -13.81
C PHE A 141 0.05 -10.72 -14.51
N LEU A 142 1.07 -10.85 -15.34
CA LEU A 142 1.49 -12.14 -15.90
C LEU A 142 2.49 -12.76 -14.93
N LEU A 143 2.12 -13.88 -14.34
CA LEU A 143 2.99 -14.71 -13.52
C LEU A 143 3.50 -15.87 -14.36
N ALA A 144 4.78 -15.90 -14.67
CA ALA A 144 5.45 -16.95 -15.41
C ALA A 144 6.41 -17.71 -14.48
N ALA A 145 6.34 -19.04 -14.49
CA ALA A 145 7.19 -19.91 -13.69
C ALA A 145 7.88 -20.96 -14.54
N ARG A 146 9.08 -21.38 -14.15
CA ARG A 146 9.89 -22.42 -14.76
C ARG A 146 10.26 -23.47 -13.73
N PHE A 147 10.16 -24.73 -14.07
CA PHE A 147 10.62 -25.86 -13.26
C PHE A 147 11.94 -26.35 -13.81
N ILE A 148 13.01 -26.23 -13.05
CA ILE A 148 14.39 -26.37 -13.49
C ILE A 148 15.04 -27.53 -12.77
N ASN A 149 15.69 -28.44 -13.51
CA ASN A 149 16.53 -29.49 -12.92
C ASN A 149 17.91 -28.88 -12.57
N VAL A 150 18.32 -28.97 -11.30
CA VAL A 150 19.56 -28.37 -10.78
C VAL A 150 20.81 -29.03 -11.37
N GLU A 151 20.79 -30.37 -11.52
CA GLU A 151 21.93 -31.12 -12.01
C GLU A 151 22.27 -30.80 -13.47
N THR A 152 21.24 -30.67 -14.31
CA THR A 152 21.41 -30.47 -15.76
C THR A 152 21.26 -29.04 -16.23
N GLY A 153 20.67 -28.17 -15.42
CA GLY A 153 20.30 -26.79 -15.79
C GLY A 153 19.13 -26.71 -16.78
N ASN A 154 18.48 -27.84 -17.09
CA ASN A 154 17.42 -27.88 -18.07
C ASN A 154 16.08 -27.41 -17.48
N VAL A 155 15.37 -26.57 -18.21
CA VAL A 155 13.97 -26.26 -17.90
C VAL A 155 13.11 -27.44 -18.34
N LEU A 156 12.51 -28.15 -17.39
CA LEU A 156 11.66 -29.30 -17.67
C LEU A 156 10.26 -28.89 -18.07
N GLN A 157 9.72 -27.85 -17.39
CA GLN A 157 8.39 -27.32 -17.63
C GLN A 157 8.39 -25.80 -17.45
N SER A 158 7.49 -25.14 -18.15
CA SER A 158 7.18 -23.73 -17.95
C SER A 158 5.67 -23.50 -18.05
N ALA A 159 5.16 -22.64 -17.20
CA ALA A 159 3.74 -22.28 -17.19
C ALA A 159 3.58 -20.79 -16.89
N SER A 160 2.48 -20.22 -17.35
CA SER A 160 2.13 -18.84 -17.03
C SER A 160 0.63 -18.69 -16.84
N VAL A 161 0.25 -17.74 -15.97
CA VAL A 161 -1.14 -17.37 -15.74
C VAL A 161 -1.26 -15.84 -15.63
N GLU A 162 -2.44 -15.33 -15.97
CA GLU A 162 -2.77 -13.93 -15.81
C GLU A 162 -3.66 -13.73 -14.59
N ILE A 163 -3.27 -12.84 -13.69
CA ILE A 163 -3.99 -12.55 -12.46
C ILE A 163 -4.46 -11.09 -12.49
N PRO A 164 -5.75 -10.78 -12.21
CA PRO A 164 -6.23 -9.40 -12.14
C PRO A 164 -5.41 -8.58 -11.14
N SER A 165 -5.00 -7.35 -11.52
CA SER A 165 -4.09 -6.52 -10.70
C SER A 165 -4.65 -6.25 -9.32
N ASN A 166 -5.94 -5.92 -9.20
CA ASN A 166 -6.56 -5.64 -7.91
C ASN A 166 -6.50 -6.84 -6.96
N SER A 167 -6.84 -8.03 -7.46
CA SER A 167 -6.85 -9.26 -6.67
C SER A 167 -5.45 -9.68 -6.23
N PHE A 168 -4.46 -9.57 -7.11
CA PHE A 168 -3.09 -9.94 -6.78
C PHE A 168 -2.45 -8.96 -5.79
N LEU A 169 -2.66 -7.64 -5.96
CA LEU A 169 -2.19 -6.61 -5.03
C LEU A 169 -2.85 -6.73 -3.65
N SER A 170 -4.14 -7.05 -3.60
CA SER A 170 -4.88 -7.26 -2.35
C SER A 170 -4.27 -8.39 -1.52
N ILE A 171 -4.00 -9.55 -2.14
CA ILE A 171 -3.41 -10.71 -1.45
C ILE A 171 -1.93 -10.47 -1.13
N SER A 172 -1.15 -9.95 -2.07
CA SER A 172 0.28 -9.72 -1.85
C SER A 172 0.55 -8.75 -0.70
N SER A 173 -0.30 -7.76 -0.51
CA SER A 173 -0.20 -6.84 0.64
C SER A 173 -0.38 -7.52 2.00
N GLY A 174 -1.05 -8.67 2.04
CA GLY A 174 -1.22 -9.49 3.24
C GLY A 174 -0.10 -10.53 3.44
N LEU A 175 0.54 -10.96 2.35
CA LEU A 175 1.60 -12.00 2.38
C LEU A 175 3.00 -11.42 2.54
N VAL A 176 3.25 -10.31 1.88
CA VAL A 176 4.53 -9.61 1.94
C VAL A 176 4.32 -8.31 2.67
N MET A 177 5.05 -8.09 3.74
CA MET A 177 5.10 -6.77 4.34
C MET A 177 5.77 -5.81 3.36
N ILE A 178 4.96 -5.07 2.60
CA ILE A 178 5.46 -3.96 1.79
C ILE A 178 6.22 -3.03 2.73
N LYS A 179 7.53 -2.98 2.56
CA LYS A 179 8.44 -2.24 3.44
C LYS A 179 8.07 -0.76 3.40
N LYS A 180 7.26 -0.33 4.34
CA LYS A 180 6.83 1.08 4.42
C LYS A 180 8.01 1.91 4.93
N TYR A 181 8.45 2.88 4.13
CA TYR A 181 9.53 3.77 4.51
C TYR A 181 8.98 4.95 5.34
N PRO A 182 9.40 5.11 6.62
CA PRO A 182 8.88 6.16 7.50
C PRO A 182 9.05 7.57 6.93
N VAL A 183 10.19 7.82 6.28
CA VAL A 183 10.47 9.12 5.65
C VAL A 183 9.52 9.37 4.47
N THR A 184 9.23 8.35 3.66
CA THR A 184 8.29 8.47 2.54
C THR A 184 6.87 8.72 3.02
N ALA A 185 6.44 8.05 4.10
CA ALA A 185 5.12 8.27 4.71
C ALA A 185 4.99 9.72 5.23
N ALA A 186 6.00 10.20 5.97
CA ALA A 186 6.05 11.57 6.48
C ALA A 186 6.05 12.59 5.34
N PHE A 187 6.87 12.39 4.30
CA PHE A 187 6.95 13.29 3.16
C PHE A 187 5.61 13.38 2.40
N ARG A 188 4.92 12.28 2.20
CA ARG A 188 3.56 12.28 1.61
C ARG A 188 2.58 13.10 2.44
N SER A 189 2.57 12.94 3.78
CA SER A 189 1.73 13.76 4.66
C SER A 189 2.16 15.23 4.73
N MET A 190 3.43 15.54 4.45
CA MET A 190 3.90 16.92 4.33
C MET A 190 3.32 17.63 3.11
N ILE A 191 3.12 16.92 1.99
CA ILE A 191 2.51 17.48 0.78
C ILE A 191 1.00 17.58 0.95
N PHE A 192 0.37 16.47 1.40
CA PHE A 192 -1.08 16.39 1.61
C PHE A 192 -1.38 15.73 2.95
N PRO A 193 -2.03 16.44 3.90
CA PRO A 193 -2.40 15.87 5.20
C PRO A 193 -3.25 14.61 5.05
N GLY A 194 -2.82 13.53 5.68
CA GLY A 194 -3.49 12.22 5.57
C GLY A 194 -2.93 11.29 4.50
N TRP A 195 -2.17 11.78 3.53
CA TRP A 195 -1.64 10.93 2.45
C TRP A 195 -0.64 9.87 2.94
N GLY A 196 0.16 10.17 3.93
CA GLY A 196 1.04 9.20 4.57
C GLY A 196 0.29 8.10 5.30
N GLN A 197 -0.89 8.39 5.86
CA GLN A 197 -1.74 7.39 6.48
C GLN A 197 -2.34 6.43 5.44
N PHE A 198 -2.75 6.92 4.27
CA PHE A 198 -3.15 6.06 3.15
C PHE A 198 -2.00 5.17 2.69
N TYR A 199 -0.78 5.72 2.59
CA TYR A 199 0.42 4.95 2.28
C TYR A 199 0.71 3.86 3.31
N ASN A 200 0.37 4.06 4.58
CA ASN A 200 0.55 3.12 5.68
C ASN A 200 -0.61 2.13 5.84
N ASP A 201 -1.48 1.99 4.85
CA ASP A 201 -2.68 1.14 4.85
C ASP A 201 -3.66 1.46 6.00
N LYS A 202 -3.75 2.76 6.37
CA LYS A 202 -4.67 3.29 7.39
C LYS A 202 -5.68 4.28 6.79
N PRO A 203 -6.52 3.86 5.81
CA PRO A 203 -7.38 4.78 5.07
C PRO A 203 -8.41 5.51 5.95
N ARG A 204 -8.94 4.86 6.99
CA ARG A 204 -9.86 5.50 7.94
C ARG A 204 -9.20 6.69 8.64
N LYS A 205 -7.96 6.51 9.09
CA LYS A 205 -7.19 7.56 9.77
C LYS A 205 -6.85 8.69 8.83
N GLY A 206 -6.39 8.36 7.61
CA GLY A 206 -6.12 9.32 6.55
C GLY A 206 -7.35 10.14 6.17
N GLY A 207 -8.52 9.50 6.04
CA GLY A 207 -9.79 10.15 5.76
C GLY A 207 -10.25 11.12 6.87
N ILE A 208 -10.08 10.75 8.13
CA ILE A 208 -10.41 11.63 9.28
C ILE A 208 -9.52 12.88 9.27
N ILE A 209 -8.21 12.72 9.06
CA ILE A 209 -7.26 13.83 9.01
C ILE A 209 -7.60 14.76 7.84
N LEU A 210 -7.81 14.22 6.65
CA LEU A 210 -8.18 15.00 5.47
C LEU A 210 -9.51 15.74 5.67
N GLY A 211 -10.51 15.09 6.28
CA GLY A 211 -11.78 15.71 6.61
C GLY A 211 -11.63 16.88 7.58
N ALA A 212 -10.83 16.72 8.63
CA ALA A 212 -10.54 17.79 9.58
C ALA A 212 -9.85 18.99 8.89
N GLU A 213 -8.87 18.74 8.01
CA GLU A 213 -8.20 19.79 7.25
C GLU A 213 -9.16 20.57 6.35
N ILE A 214 -10.05 19.88 5.64
CA ILE A 214 -11.08 20.53 4.81
C ILE A 214 -12.00 21.42 5.65
N LEU A 215 -12.39 20.95 6.84
CA LEU A 215 -13.23 21.72 7.76
C LEU A 215 -12.53 23.00 8.25
N PHE A 216 -11.27 22.89 8.70
CA PHE A 216 -10.51 24.03 9.18
C PHE A 216 -10.15 25.01 8.07
N ALA A 217 -9.79 24.53 6.89
CA ALA A 217 -9.55 25.34 5.70
C ALA A 217 -10.82 26.10 5.28
N GLY A 218 -11.95 25.40 5.21
CA GLY A 218 -13.26 26.02 4.90
C GLY A 218 -13.66 27.06 5.93
N SER A 219 -13.43 26.81 7.22
CA SER A 219 -13.67 27.79 8.30
C SER A 219 -12.75 29.00 8.14
N ALA A 220 -11.45 28.81 7.90
CA ALA A 220 -10.51 29.90 7.72
C ALA A 220 -10.89 30.79 6.51
N ILE A 221 -11.19 30.18 5.36
CA ILE A 221 -11.60 30.92 4.16
C ILE A 221 -12.88 31.70 4.39
N SER A 222 -13.90 31.08 4.99
CA SER A 222 -15.19 31.72 5.26
C SER A 222 -15.02 32.91 6.21
N ASN A 223 -14.29 32.74 7.31
CA ASN A 223 -14.07 33.81 8.28
C ASN A 223 -13.19 34.93 7.70
N TYR A 224 -12.23 34.61 6.83
CA TYR A 224 -11.46 35.64 6.14
C TYR A 224 -12.34 36.50 5.20
N ILE A 225 -13.27 35.90 4.46
CA ILE A 225 -14.23 36.63 3.62
C ILE A 225 -15.11 37.54 4.48
N LEU A 226 -15.65 37.02 5.58
CA LEU A 226 -16.50 37.78 6.50
C LEU A 226 -15.72 38.92 7.18
N TYR A 227 -14.48 38.69 7.58
CA TYR A 227 -13.59 39.73 8.06
C TYR A 227 -13.45 40.87 7.05
N LYS A 228 -13.18 40.55 5.77
CA LYS A 228 -13.06 41.54 4.70
C LYS A 228 -14.33 42.35 4.50
N GLN A 229 -15.49 41.69 4.56
CA GLN A 229 -16.80 42.35 4.43
C GLN A 229 -17.08 43.29 5.62
N SER A 230 -16.84 42.84 6.85
CA SER A 230 -17.03 43.64 8.07
C SER A 230 -16.06 44.82 8.10
N LYS A 231 -14.81 44.61 7.67
CA LYS A 231 -13.83 45.68 7.54
C LYS A 231 -14.27 46.75 6.56
N ALA A 232 -14.73 46.37 5.37
CA ALA A 232 -15.23 47.32 4.38
C ALA A 232 -16.49 48.08 4.85
N ALA A 233 -17.33 47.42 5.66
CA ALA A 233 -18.49 48.09 6.27
C ALA A 233 -18.08 49.05 7.43
N TYR A 234 -17.09 48.69 8.20
CA TYR A 234 -16.48 49.55 9.23
C TYR A 234 -15.88 50.83 8.60
N ASP A 235 -15.08 50.66 7.53
CA ASP A 235 -14.41 51.78 6.85
C ASP A 235 -15.42 52.79 6.21
N ARG A 236 -16.66 52.34 5.92
CA ARG A 236 -17.75 53.17 5.35
C ARG A 236 -18.69 53.75 6.43
N ALA A 237 -18.55 53.34 7.68
CA ALA A 237 -19.51 53.70 8.72
C ALA A 237 -19.33 55.16 9.14
N THR A 238 -20.40 55.97 8.98
CA THR A 238 -20.45 57.37 9.41
C THR A 238 -21.05 57.56 10.80
N GLN A 239 -21.76 56.52 11.28
CA GLN A 239 -22.39 56.55 12.60
C GLN A 239 -21.53 55.75 13.62
N ARG A 240 -21.27 56.34 14.79
CA ARG A 240 -20.41 55.75 15.82
C ARG A 240 -20.87 54.35 16.31
N GLY A 241 -22.19 54.14 16.46
CA GLY A 241 -22.75 52.86 16.88
C GLY A 241 -22.59 51.77 15.84
N LEU A 242 -22.78 52.11 14.53
CA LEU A 242 -22.58 51.19 13.44
C LEU A 242 -21.09 50.78 13.30
N ALA A 243 -20.18 51.74 13.42
CA ALA A 243 -18.75 51.55 13.40
C ALA A 243 -18.31 50.57 14.51
N SER A 244 -18.79 50.80 15.75
CA SER A 244 -18.49 49.93 16.89
C SER A 244 -18.92 48.49 16.68
N ASN A 245 -20.15 48.28 16.17
CA ASN A 245 -20.66 46.93 15.91
C ASN A 245 -19.86 46.21 14.80
N LYS A 246 -19.51 46.94 13.73
CA LYS A 246 -18.71 46.36 12.64
C LYS A 246 -17.26 46.07 13.03
N TYR A 247 -16.70 46.83 13.91
CA TYR A 247 -15.40 46.56 14.50
C TYR A 247 -15.42 45.25 15.32
N ALA A 248 -16.42 45.09 16.18
CA ALA A 248 -16.56 43.87 16.99
C ALA A 248 -16.76 42.61 16.10
N GLU A 249 -17.58 42.67 15.05
CA GLU A 249 -17.72 41.59 14.08
C GLU A 249 -16.38 41.26 13.38
N MET A 250 -15.67 42.29 12.95
CA MET A 250 -14.36 42.14 12.30
C MET A 250 -13.35 41.43 13.22
N GLU A 251 -13.28 41.86 14.49
CA GLU A 251 -12.39 41.26 15.47
C GLU A 251 -12.76 39.79 15.74
N GLN A 252 -14.04 39.47 15.88
CA GLN A 252 -14.52 38.10 16.05
C GLN A 252 -14.14 37.21 14.88
N TYR A 253 -14.36 37.63 13.65
CA TYR A 253 -13.99 36.86 12.46
C TYR A 253 -12.47 36.68 12.34
N ALA A 254 -11.69 37.71 12.70
CA ALA A 254 -10.23 37.59 12.75
C ALA A 254 -9.76 36.55 13.76
N GLN A 255 -10.33 36.54 14.96
CA GLN A 255 -10.01 35.56 15.99
C GLN A 255 -10.33 34.13 15.55
N ILE A 256 -11.53 33.89 15.01
CA ILE A 256 -11.93 32.56 14.52
C ILE A 256 -11.02 32.13 13.35
N ASN A 257 -10.64 33.06 12.46
CA ASN A 257 -9.71 32.75 11.38
C ASN A 257 -8.34 32.28 11.91
N TRP A 258 -7.77 33.01 12.87
CA TRP A 258 -6.49 32.61 13.48
C TRP A 258 -6.57 31.26 14.20
N VAL A 259 -7.66 31.00 14.93
CA VAL A 259 -7.89 29.70 15.58
C VAL A 259 -8.00 28.58 14.54
N SER A 260 -8.72 28.81 13.44
CA SER A 260 -8.86 27.82 12.37
C SER A 260 -7.52 27.51 11.68
N LEU A 261 -6.70 28.52 11.41
CA LEU A 261 -5.36 28.35 10.85
C LEU A 261 -4.42 27.61 11.81
N GLY A 262 -4.48 27.93 13.11
CA GLY A 262 -3.71 27.23 14.14
C GLY A 262 -4.11 25.76 14.28
N ALA A 263 -5.40 25.46 14.27
CA ALA A 263 -5.92 24.10 14.31
C ALA A 263 -5.49 23.31 13.06
N MET A 264 -5.63 23.88 11.87
CA MET A 264 -5.19 23.30 10.60
C MET A 264 -3.68 22.95 10.64
N SER A 265 -2.84 23.91 11.04
CA SER A 265 -1.39 23.68 11.17
C SER A 265 -1.05 22.58 12.16
N SER A 266 -1.80 22.48 13.26
CA SER A 266 -1.59 21.45 14.29
C SER A 266 -1.97 20.06 13.80
N VAL A 267 -3.09 19.93 13.09
CA VAL A 267 -3.54 18.66 12.49
C VAL A 267 -2.57 18.22 11.38
N TRP A 268 -2.07 19.16 10.58
CA TRP A 268 -1.08 18.87 9.54
C TRP A 268 0.23 18.34 10.15
N LEU A 269 0.77 19.02 11.17
CA LEU A 269 1.97 18.56 11.85
C LEU A 269 1.78 17.19 12.50
N TYR A 270 0.62 16.97 13.13
CA TYR A 270 0.25 15.67 13.66
C TYR A 270 0.24 14.61 12.55
N ALA A 271 -0.35 14.88 11.39
CA ALA A 271 -0.41 13.95 10.26
C ALA A 271 0.98 13.50 9.79
N VAL A 272 1.95 14.41 9.72
CA VAL A 272 3.34 14.11 9.32
C VAL A 272 4.02 13.21 10.35
N ILE A 273 3.96 13.58 11.63
CA ILE A 273 4.60 12.83 12.73
C ILE A 273 3.97 11.44 12.87
N ASP A 274 2.66 11.37 12.82
CA ASP A 274 1.89 10.14 12.97
C ASP A 274 2.15 9.16 11.81
N ALA A 275 2.22 9.65 10.57
CA ALA A 275 2.58 8.83 9.42
C ALA A 275 3.98 8.22 9.55
N TYR A 276 4.94 8.99 10.06
CA TYR A 276 6.29 8.50 10.35
C TYR A 276 6.30 7.41 11.41
N ILE A 277 5.60 7.65 12.53
CA ILE A 277 5.53 6.71 13.67
C ILE A 277 4.84 5.41 13.24
N ASP A 278 3.74 5.50 12.50
CA ASP A 278 2.97 4.35 12.05
C ASP A 278 3.81 3.44 11.13
N ALA A 279 4.52 4.01 10.16
CA ALA A 279 5.43 3.26 9.30
C ALA A 279 6.59 2.62 10.09
N ARG A 280 7.13 3.35 11.08
CA ARG A 280 8.20 2.84 11.94
C ARG A 280 7.75 1.68 12.84
N LYS A 281 6.51 1.74 13.34
CA LYS A 281 5.92 0.64 14.13
C LYS A 281 5.80 -0.62 13.29
N GLN A 282 5.27 -0.53 12.06
CA GLN A 282 5.14 -1.68 11.16
C GLN A 282 6.49 -2.38 10.94
N ILE A 283 7.59 -1.62 10.78
CA ILE A 283 8.94 -2.20 10.66
C ILE A 283 9.40 -2.88 11.95
N LYS A 284 9.06 -2.29 13.11
CA LYS A 284 9.47 -2.83 14.42
C LYS A 284 8.73 -4.13 14.75
N ASP A 285 7.42 -4.16 14.50
CA ASP A 285 6.58 -5.31 14.76
C ASP A 285 7.06 -6.51 13.93
N PHE A 286 7.41 -6.30 12.65
CA PHE A 286 8.03 -7.31 11.81
C PHE A 286 9.36 -7.86 12.36
N LYS A 287 10.20 -7.01 12.98
CA LYS A 287 11.47 -7.45 13.57
C LYS A 287 11.31 -8.21 14.88
N SER A 288 10.19 -8.06 15.58
CA SER A 288 9.94 -8.72 16.87
C SER A 288 9.26 -10.09 16.69
N GLU A 289 8.71 -10.38 15.51
CA GLU A 289 8.11 -11.69 15.17
C GLU A 289 9.14 -12.66 14.53
N LYS A 290 10.37 -12.20 14.29
CA LYS A 290 11.54 -13.01 13.92
C LYS A 290 12.37 -13.38 15.13
#